data_9f14807d59212aaa78d4a61646856843
#
_entry.id   9f14807d59212aaa78d4a61646856843
#
_cell.length_a   1.000
_cell.length_b   1.000
_cell.length_c   1.000
_cell.angle_alpha   90.00
_cell.angle_beta   90.00
_cell.angle_gamma   90.00
#
_symmetry.space_group_name_H-M   'P 1'
#
loop_
_entity.id
_entity.type
_entity.pdbx_description
1 polymer ?
#
loop_
_entity_poly.entity_id
_entity_poly.type
_entity_poly.pdbx_seq_one_letter_code
_entity_poly.pdbx_strand_id
1 'polypeptide(L)'
;MGRKGDLLELIEGAPIGVHTLTGSMWKWTHHERSRRANEALARQSNANVSTATLSFGGPPEETTDEHLRVLVAPPERWHIESESRVDVRDGRTRWIGHPTHITELSQDDTVFSDTDIGLLVYPGAQFLGALRFGDPVEDEFAGRPCWRVDGAAGLGRHATQLFHMRMRLGGSDHTFWFDAVTGIVLRHVGLVDDEPWLITEFKEVRVNPPLTDLEFQFVAPPDGTVERQVDHLVRMAELRGVDLTGVDREDVQAVQAAIHSMMRPNPPSPEARLAMQQAKHIPIGDLPEDVVAARESIEYAFNHLGEIDESGVTLVNVQGGRDLAGPLSAAQKRVPGAADRPASLIVDDIKFLRPDQAVVWFSVEVNGERFPMVNGREGRAVKVGERWLIEHATIADLLGFAGVIVPSPDD
;
A
#
# COMPACT_ATOMS: atom_id res chain seq x y z
N MET A 1 -18.35 15.72 -15.12
CA MET A 1 -17.15 15.28 -14.39
C MET A 1 -16.01 15.23 -15.40
N GLY A 2 -14.81 15.62 -15.05
CA GLY A 2 -13.67 15.58 -15.98
C GLY A 2 -13.09 14.17 -16.04
N ARG A 3 -12.57 13.74 -17.17
CA ARG A 3 -11.95 12.41 -17.40
C ARG A 3 -11.00 11.95 -16.29
N LYS A 4 -10.28 12.88 -15.67
CA LYS A 4 -9.37 12.61 -14.56
C LYS A 4 -10.10 12.19 -13.29
N GLY A 5 -11.20 12.83 -12.94
CA GLY A 5 -12.04 12.43 -11.81
C GLY A 5 -12.59 11.01 -11.97
N ASP A 6 -13.06 10.68 -13.17
CA ASP A 6 -13.59 9.35 -13.49
C ASP A 6 -12.50 8.26 -13.35
N LEU A 7 -11.26 8.55 -13.79
CA LEU A 7 -10.12 7.64 -13.61
C LEU A 7 -9.78 7.44 -12.13
N LEU A 8 -9.73 8.51 -11.35
CA LEU A 8 -9.40 8.41 -9.92
C LEU A 8 -10.45 7.58 -9.17
N GLU A 9 -11.74 7.76 -9.50
CA GLU A 9 -12.84 6.95 -8.96
C GLU A 9 -12.71 5.46 -9.32
N LEU A 10 -12.34 5.19 -10.58
CA LEU A 10 -12.14 3.85 -11.07
C LEU A 10 -10.98 3.14 -10.35
N ILE A 11 -9.83 3.82 -10.19
CA ILE A 11 -8.67 3.31 -9.45
C ILE A 11 -9.05 3.00 -8.00
N GLU A 12 -9.79 3.89 -7.38
CA GLU A 12 -10.26 3.75 -6.00
C GLU A 12 -11.22 2.57 -5.83
N GLY A 13 -12.11 2.36 -6.80
CA GLY A 13 -13.08 1.26 -6.83
C GLY A 13 -12.51 -0.10 -7.24
N ALA A 14 -11.29 -0.16 -7.78
CA ALA A 14 -10.69 -1.41 -8.27
C ALA A 14 -10.66 -2.54 -7.22
N PRO A 15 -10.33 -2.29 -5.93
CA PRO A 15 -10.35 -3.33 -4.90
C PRO A 15 -11.73 -3.95 -4.68
N ILE A 16 -12.80 -3.24 -4.96
CA ILE A 16 -14.18 -3.70 -4.75
C ILE A 16 -14.67 -4.51 -5.96
N GLY A 17 -14.27 -4.14 -7.17
CA GLY A 17 -14.77 -4.74 -8.41
C GLY A 17 -14.06 -6.04 -8.84
N VAL A 18 -12.91 -6.36 -8.26
CA VAL A 18 -12.09 -7.52 -8.67
C VAL A 18 -12.09 -8.58 -7.56
N HIS A 19 -12.92 -9.62 -7.72
CA HIS A 19 -13.03 -10.74 -6.77
C HIS A 19 -12.06 -11.86 -7.07
N THR A 20 -11.76 -12.08 -8.35
CA THR A 20 -10.74 -13.03 -8.80
C THR A 20 -10.05 -12.49 -10.05
N LEU A 21 -8.83 -12.95 -10.29
CA LEU A 21 -8.08 -12.61 -11.50
C LEU A 21 -7.19 -13.77 -11.89
N THR A 22 -7.11 -14.04 -13.19
CA THR A 22 -6.08 -14.90 -13.77
C THR A 22 -5.40 -14.19 -14.92
N GLY A 23 -4.10 -14.43 -15.08
CA GLY A 23 -3.37 -13.84 -16.20
C GLY A 23 -1.95 -14.32 -16.33
N SER A 24 -1.34 -13.90 -17.42
CA SER A 24 0.11 -13.94 -17.60
C SER A 24 0.66 -12.53 -17.65
N MET A 25 1.75 -12.31 -16.96
CA MET A 25 2.44 -11.02 -16.92
C MET A 25 3.85 -11.16 -17.44
N TRP A 26 4.33 -10.09 -18.03
CA TRP A 26 5.72 -9.92 -18.39
C TRP A 26 6.31 -8.75 -17.62
N LYS A 27 7.49 -8.97 -17.02
CA LYS A 27 8.27 -7.95 -16.33
C LYS A 27 9.64 -7.88 -16.95
N TRP A 28 10.05 -6.68 -17.31
CA TRP A 28 11.37 -6.39 -17.81
C TRP A 28 12.02 -5.28 -17.01
N THR A 29 13.30 -5.42 -16.69
CA THR A 29 14.06 -4.42 -15.95
C THR A 29 15.44 -4.28 -16.56
N HIS A 30 15.87 -3.04 -16.82
CA HIS A 30 17.24 -2.70 -17.21
C HIS A 30 18.00 -2.24 -15.97
N HIS A 31 18.99 -2.98 -15.53
CA HIS A 31 19.60 -2.79 -14.20
C HIS A 31 20.34 -1.47 -14.05
N GLU A 32 21.12 -1.04 -15.06
CA GLU A 32 21.85 0.22 -15.01
C GLU A 32 20.90 1.42 -14.99
N ARG A 33 19.84 1.40 -15.83
CA ARG A 33 18.82 2.45 -15.83
C ARG A 33 18.02 2.45 -14.51
N SER A 34 17.73 1.27 -13.95
CA SER A 34 17.09 1.13 -12.64
C SER A 34 17.92 1.78 -11.54
N ARG A 35 19.24 1.60 -11.55
CA ARG A 35 20.16 2.26 -10.63
C ARG A 35 20.10 3.78 -10.78
N ARG A 36 20.16 4.31 -12.00
CA ARG A 36 20.04 5.76 -12.28
C ARG A 36 18.69 6.32 -11.82
N ALA A 37 17.59 5.59 -12.06
CA ALA A 37 16.27 5.96 -11.63
C ALA A 37 16.18 6.06 -10.09
N ASN A 38 16.74 5.10 -9.38
CA ASN A 38 16.78 5.09 -7.91
C ASN A 38 17.67 6.22 -7.35
N GLU A 39 18.80 6.52 -8.00
CA GLU A 39 19.66 7.65 -7.63
C GLU A 39 18.94 8.99 -7.85
N ALA A 40 18.16 9.11 -8.93
CA ALA A 40 17.37 10.31 -9.19
C ALA A 40 16.29 10.49 -8.09
N LEU A 41 15.59 9.42 -7.70
CA LEU A 41 14.64 9.44 -6.61
C LEU A 41 15.30 9.80 -5.28
N ALA A 42 16.46 9.21 -4.97
CA ALA A 42 17.21 9.51 -3.75
C ALA A 42 17.59 10.99 -3.67
N ARG A 43 18.02 11.57 -4.78
CA ARG A 43 18.34 13.02 -4.86
C ARG A 43 17.11 13.90 -4.67
N GLN A 44 15.97 13.52 -5.23
CA GLN A 44 14.70 14.26 -5.08
C GLN A 44 14.13 14.18 -3.66
N SER A 45 14.29 13.04 -3.00
CA SER A 45 13.73 12.81 -1.65
C SER A 45 14.68 13.20 -0.52
N ASN A 46 15.92 13.63 -0.81
CA ASN A 46 17.01 13.78 0.17
C ASN A 46 17.15 12.54 1.09
N ALA A 47 16.72 11.39 0.63
CA ALA A 47 16.77 10.14 1.37
C ALA A 47 18.06 9.40 1.00
N ASN A 48 18.77 8.88 2.00
CA ASN A 48 19.75 7.84 1.77
C ASN A 48 19.00 6.55 1.39
N VAL A 49 18.60 6.43 0.15
CA VAL A 49 18.10 5.17 -0.40
C VAL A 49 19.32 4.27 -0.53
N SER A 50 19.51 3.41 0.44
CA SER A 50 20.50 2.33 0.32
C SER A 50 20.05 1.42 -0.81
N THR A 51 20.66 1.59 -1.97
CA THR A 51 20.51 0.72 -3.14
C THR A 51 21.35 -0.55 -2.94
N ALA A 52 21.31 -1.15 -1.76
CA ALA A 52 21.89 -2.45 -1.54
C ALA A 52 21.08 -3.48 -2.35
N THR A 53 21.33 -3.53 -3.65
CA THR A 53 21.01 -4.69 -4.47
C THR A 53 21.90 -5.81 -3.93
N LEU A 54 21.30 -6.75 -3.20
CA LEU A 54 21.97 -7.98 -2.81
C LEU A 54 22.18 -8.80 -4.10
N SER A 55 23.30 -8.54 -4.79
CA SER A 55 23.74 -9.35 -5.92
C SER A 55 24.29 -10.66 -5.36
N PHE A 56 23.52 -11.71 -5.44
CA PHE A 56 24.02 -13.07 -5.24
C PHE A 56 24.64 -13.56 -6.55
N GLY A 57 25.97 -13.41 -6.69
CA GLY A 57 26.79 -14.13 -7.66
C GLY A 57 26.79 -13.60 -9.11
N GLY A 58 27.96 -13.29 -9.64
CA GLY A 58 28.23 -12.93 -11.03
C GLY A 58 28.00 -11.45 -11.37
N PRO A 59 28.57 -10.95 -12.49
CA PRO A 59 28.18 -9.64 -13.00
C PRO A 59 26.70 -9.68 -13.37
N PRO A 60 25.88 -8.70 -12.92
CA PRO A 60 24.46 -8.67 -13.24
C PRO A 60 24.29 -8.63 -14.76
N GLU A 61 23.40 -9.45 -15.28
CA GLU A 61 22.93 -9.28 -16.65
C GLU A 61 22.46 -7.85 -16.85
N GLU A 62 22.59 -7.32 -18.07
CA GLU A 62 22.16 -5.94 -18.37
C GLU A 62 20.66 -5.75 -18.15
N THR A 63 19.89 -6.81 -18.40
CA THR A 63 18.43 -6.84 -18.25
C THR A 63 17.96 -8.11 -17.55
N THR A 64 16.82 -8.01 -16.88
CA THR A 64 16.06 -9.16 -16.40
C THR A 64 14.74 -9.23 -17.14
N ASP A 65 14.36 -10.41 -17.59
CA ASP A 65 13.12 -10.74 -18.27
C ASP A 65 12.40 -11.84 -17.48
N GLU A 66 11.17 -11.60 -17.04
CA GLU A 66 10.42 -12.52 -16.21
C GLU A 66 8.99 -12.68 -16.72
N HIS A 67 8.58 -13.93 -16.97
CA HIS A 67 7.20 -14.29 -17.31
C HIS A 67 6.52 -14.91 -16.10
N LEU A 68 5.43 -14.31 -15.66
CA LEU A 68 4.67 -14.71 -14.47
C LEU A 68 3.32 -15.28 -14.85
N ARG A 69 2.96 -16.38 -14.23
CA ARG A 69 1.58 -16.82 -14.13
C ARG A 69 0.99 -16.23 -12.85
N VAL A 70 -0.19 -15.63 -12.96
CA VAL A 70 -0.85 -14.93 -11.86
C VAL A 70 -2.27 -15.42 -11.68
N LEU A 71 -2.59 -15.91 -10.48
CA LEU A 71 -3.95 -16.23 -10.05
C LEU A 71 -4.19 -15.54 -8.71
N VAL A 72 -5.34 -14.90 -8.55
CA VAL A 72 -5.66 -14.14 -7.35
C VAL A 72 -7.11 -14.34 -6.97
N ALA A 73 -7.37 -14.57 -5.69
CA ALA A 73 -8.66 -14.47 -5.04
C ALA A 73 -8.48 -13.73 -3.70
N PRO A 74 -8.52 -12.40 -3.74
CA PRO A 74 -8.15 -11.57 -2.58
C PRO A 74 -9.13 -11.74 -1.42
N PRO A 75 -8.76 -11.28 -0.23
CA PRO A 75 -7.47 -10.66 0.08
C PRO A 75 -6.34 -11.64 0.37
N GLU A 76 -6.63 -12.91 0.59
CA GLU A 76 -5.73 -13.87 1.24
C GLU A 76 -5.26 -15.02 0.35
N ARG A 77 -5.71 -15.11 -0.89
CA ARG A 77 -5.32 -16.22 -1.77
C ARG A 77 -4.71 -15.70 -3.06
N TRP A 78 -3.51 -16.17 -3.36
CA TRP A 78 -2.84 -15.92 -4.63
C TRP A 78 -1.84 -17.02 -4.97
N HIS A 79 -1.56 -17.13 -6.25
CA HIS A 79 -0.55 -18.01 -6.80
C HIS A 79 0.18 -17.25 -7.92
N ILE A 80 1.41 -16.85 -7.65
CA ILE A 80 2.30 -16.16 -8.57
C ILE A 80 3.52 -17.02 -8.78
N GLU A 81 3.80 -17.37 -10.01
CA GLU A 81 4.85 -18.32 -10.34
C GLU A 81 5.60 -17.90 -11.62
N SER A 82 6.92 -18.10 -11.62
CA SER A 82 7.82 -17.99 -12.77
C SER A 82 8.96 -19.00 -12.63
N GLU A 83 9.91 -18.99 -13.58
CA GLU A 83 11.12 -19.80 -13.48
C GLU A 83 12.00 -19.39 -12.28
N SER A 84 11.90 -18.16 -11.81
CA SER A 84 12.74 -17.59 -10.74
C SER A 84 11.98 -17.27 -9.45
N ARG A 85 10.64 -17.40 -9.44
CA ARG A 85 9.80 -16.97 -8.32
C ARG A 85 8.67 -17.95 -8.06
N VAL A 86 8.46 -18.21 -6.79
CA VAL A 86 7.23 -18.80 -6.24
C VAL A 86 6.71 -17.86 -5.15
N ASP A 87 5.43 -17.51 -5.21
CA ASP A 87 4.75 -16.73 -4.19
C ASP A 87 3.28 -17.20 -4.15
N VAL A 88 3.00 -18.16 -3.29
CA VAL A 88 1.69 -18.81 -3.18
C VAL A 88 1.15 -18.60 -1.78
N ARG A 89 -0.12 -18.25 -1.66
CA ARG A 89 -0.86 -18.18 -0.39
C ARG A 89 -2.22 -18.87 -0.55
N ASP A 90 -2.52 -19.77 0.37
CA ASP A 90 -3.77 -20.55 0.39
C ASP A 90 -4.86 -19.99 1.33
N GLY A 91 -4.64 -18.80 1.89
CA GLY A 91 -5.47 -18.15 2.91
C GLY A 91 -4.92 -18.24 4.32
N ARG A 92 -3.96 -19.12 4.60
CA ARG A 92 -3.33 -19.29 5.92
C ARG A 92 -1.82 -19.20 5.86
N THR A 93 -1.24 -20.01 4.99
CA THR A 93 0.20 -20.16 4.84
C THR A 93 0.63 -19.53 3.53
N ARG A 94 1.77 -18.89 3.54
CA ARG A 94 2.41 -18.35 2.34
C ARG A 94 3.74 -19.04 2.10
N TRP A 95 4.00 -19.40 0.87
CA TRP A 95 5.26 -19.96 0.40
C TRP A 95 5.89 -18.97 -0.58
N ILE A 96 7.09 -18.52 -0.26
CA ILE A 96 7.77 -17.49 -1.07
C ILE A 96 9.25 -17.83 -1.27
N GLY A 97 9.76 -17.58 -2.46
CA GLY A 97 11.17 -17.74 -2.75
C GLY A 97 11.47 -18.09 -4.20
N HIS A 98 12.65 -18.61 -4.42
CA HIS A 98 13.05 -19.23 -5.68
C HIS A 98 12.55 -20.68 -5.70
N PRO A 99 12.16 -21.27 -6.87
CA PRO A 99 11.67 -22.66 -6.93
C PRO A 99 12.58 -23.71 -6.28
N THR A 100 13.91 -23.48 -6.24
CA THR A 100 14.84 -24.38 -5.56
C THR A 100 14.95 -24.14 -4.04
N HIS A 101 14.48 -23.00 -3.54
CA HIS A 101 14.57 -22.62 -2.13
C HIS A 101 13.40 -21.75 -1.71
N ILE A 102 12.46 -22.33 -1.02
CA ILE A 102 11.17 -21.74 -0.67
C ILE A 102 11.08 -21.60 0.85
N THR A 103 10.64 -20.46 1.32
CA THR A 103 10.35 -20.22 2.73
C THR A 103 8.85 -20.32 2.98
N GLU A 104 8.46 -21.14 3.94
CA GLU A 104 7.10 -21.25 4.44
C GLU A 104 6.86 -20.23 5.55
N LEU A 105 5.89 -19.36 5.37
CA LEU A 105 5.47 -18.31 6.29
C LEU A 105 4.09 -18.67 6.87
N SER A 106 4.07 -19.28 8.03
CA SER A 106 2.84 -19.76 8.70
C SER A 106 2.10 -18.67 9.49
N GLN A 107 2.73 -17.51 9.74
CA GLN A 107 2.20 -16.38 10.52
C GLN A 107 2.40 -15.07 9.75
N ASP A 108 2.16 -15.10 8.44
CA ASP A 108 2.32 -13.92 7.59
C ASP A 108 1.00 -13.15 7.49
N ASP A 109 1.00 -11.91 7.99
CA ASP A 109 -0.15 -11.00 7.91
C ASP A 109 -0.18 -10.22 6.59
N THR A 110 0.70 -10.54 5.63
CA THR A 110 0.72 -9.89 4.32
C THR A 110 -0.59 -10.14 3.59
N VAL A 111 -1.25 -9.07 3.16
CA VAL A 111 -2.38 -9.14 2.24
C VAL A 111 -1.88 -9.00 0.79
N PHE A 112 -2.68 -9.47 -0.18
CA PHE A 112 -2.26 -9.45 -1.59
C PHE A 112 -1.93 -8.04 -2.08
N SER A 113 -2.69 -7.02 -1.69
CA SER A 113 -2.42 -5.61 -2.03
C SER A 113 -1.05 -5.10 -1.56
N ASP A 114 -0.42 -5.79 -0.63
CA ASP A 114 0.93 -5.47 -0.16
C ASP A 114 2.04 -6.04 -1.04
N THR A 115 1.70 -6.87 -2.02
CA THR A 115 2.67 -7.40 -2.98
C THR A 115 2.89 -6.43 -4.15
N ASP A 116 3.97 -6.59 -4.90
CA ASP A 116 4.25 -5.80 -6.10
C ASP A 116 3.17 -6.01 -7.20
N ILE A 117 2.66 -7.23 -7.33
CA ILE A 117 1.58 -7.55 -8.26
C ILE A 117 0.23 -7.07 -7.70
N GLY A 118 0.03 -7.20 -6.40
CA GLY A 118 -1.17 -6.75 -5.72
C GLY A 118 -1.43 -5.26 -5.92
N LEU A 119 -0.39 -4.44 -5.89
CA LEU A 119 -0.49 -3.00 -6.15
C LEU A 119 -0.92 -2.67 -7.59
N LEU A 120 -0.66 -3.54 -8.57
CA LEU A 120 -1.14 -3.36 -9.94
C LEU A 120 -2.59 -3.80 -10.11
N VAL A 121 -3.00 -4.85 -9.39
CA VAL A 121 -4.37 -5.39 -9.44
C VAL A 121 -5.32 -4.57 -8.55
N TYR A 122 -4.82 -4.08 -7.42
CA TYR A 122 -5.57 -3.28 -6.43
C TYR A 122 -4.85 -1.96 -6.16
N PRO A 123 -4.79 -1.05 -7.16
CA PRO A 123 -4.04 0.18 -6.99
C PRO A 123 -4.54 1.04 -5.81
N GLY A 124 -5.84 1.18 -5.63
CA GLY A 124 -6.45 1.81 -4.47
C GLY A 124 -5.90 3.20 -4.11
N ALA A 125 -6.26 3.69 -2.95
CA ALA A 125 -5.86 5.02 -2.50
C ALA A 125 -4.36 5.15 -2.19
N GLN A 126 -3.69 4.06 -1.81
CA GLN A 126 -2.22 4.07 -1.62
C GLN A 126 -1.49 4.44 -2.93
N PHE A 127 -2.00 3.93 -4.06
CA PHE A 127 -1.49 4.23 -5.39
C PHE A 127 -1.69 5.71 -5.73
N LEU A 128 -2.88 6.23 -5.43
CA LEU A 128 -3.22 7.64 -5.61
C LEU A 128 -2.36 8.57 -4.74
N GLY A 129 -2.04 8.14 -3.53
CA GLY A 129 -1.18 8.88 -2.59
C GLY A 129 0.27 9.00 -3.03
N ALA A 130 0.76 8.04 -3.80
CA ALA A 130 2.17 7.95 -4.21
C ALA A 130 2.49 8.62 -5.54
N LEU A 131 1.49 8.86 -6.39
CA LEU A 131 1.66 9.36 -7.76
C LEU A 131 0.88 10.64 -8.00
N ARG A 132 1.43 11.49 -8.87
CA ARG A 132 0.72 12.60 -9.50
C ARG A 132 0.41 12.22 -10.92
N PHE A 133 -0.85 12.19 -11.27
CA PHE A 133 -1.31 11.83 -12.61
C PHE A 133 -1.51 13.07 -13.47
N GLY A 134 -1.12 12.96 -14.74
CA GLY A 134 -1.50 13.82 -15.81
C GLY A 134 -2.97 13.61 -16.24
N ASP A 135 -3.33 14.16 -17.38
CA ASP A 135 -4.67 13.94 -17.95
C ASP A 135 -4.74 12.57 -18.63
N PRO A 136 -5.79 11.77 -18.35
CA PRO A 136 -5.94 10.46 -18.97
C PRO A 136 -6.36 10.58 -20.43
N VAL A 137 -5.82 9.66 -21.25
CA VAL A 137 -6.13 9.51 -22.67
C VAL A 137 -6.72 8.13 -22.91
N GLU A 138 -7.79 8.05 -23.68
CA GLU A 138 -8.36 6.77 -24.10
C GLU A 138 -7.35 6.01 -24.97
N ASP A 139 -7.19 4.72 -24.69
CA ASP A 139 -6.25 3.84 -25.39
C ASP A 139 -6.78 2.38 -25.38
N GLU A 140 -6.08 1.47 -26.02
CA GLU A 140 -6.36 0.04 -25.98
C GLU A 140 -5.08 -0.73 -25.67
N PHE A 141 -5.15 -1.68 -24.73
CA PHE A 141 -4.04 -2.53 -24.38
C PHE A 141 -4.50 -3.97 -24.11
N ALA A 142 -3.82 -4.95 -24.68
CA ALA A 142 -4.16 -6.38 -24.58
C ALA A 142 -5.62 -6.69 -24.97
N GLY A 143 -6.18 -6.00 -25.97
CA GLY A 143 -7.55 -6.13 -26.44
C GLY A 143 -8.60 -5.56 -25.46
N ARG A 144 -8.21 -4.69 -24.54
CA ARG A 144 -9.09 -4.08 -23.55
C ARG A 144 -9.06 -2.56 -23.65
N PRO A 145 -10.21 -1.89 -23.58
CA PRO A 145 -10.25 -0.42 -23.49
C PRO A 145 -9.57 0.01 -22.19
N CYS A 146 -8.75 1.04 -22.25
CA CYS A 146 -8.00 1.50 -21.09
C CYS A 146 -7.82 3.02 -21.10
N TRP A 147 -7.44 3.56 -19.95
CA TRP A 147 -6.95 4.91 -19.77
C TRP A 147 -5.43 4.90 -19.68
N ARG A 148 -4.77 5.51 -20.66
CA ARG A 148 -3.34 5.80 -20.57
C ARG A 148 -3.14 7.13 -19.85
N VAL A 149 -2.26 7.13 -18.85
CA VAL A 149 -1.94 8.33 -18.07
C VAL A 149 -0.47 8.37 -17.71
N ASP A 150 0.13 9.53 -17.87
CA ASP A 150 1.46 9.78 -17.37
C ASP A 150 1.39 10.15 -15.90
N GLY A 151 2.36 9.66 -15.12
CA GLY A 151 2.45 9.89 -13.70
C GLY A 151 3.87 10.20 -13.27
N ALA A 152 4.01 11.06 -12.30
CA ALA A 152 5.29 11.31 -11.64
C ALA A 152 5.20 10.87 -10.17
N ALA A 153 6.33 10.39 -9.62
CA ALA A 153 6.39 10.02 -8.22
C ALA A 153 6.02 11.22 -7.33
N GLY A 154 5.04 11.01 -6.44
CA GLY A 154 4.72 11.95 -5.39
C GLY A 154 5.74 11.85 -4.27
N LEU A 155 6.21 12.98 -3.73
CA LEU A 155 7.20 13.01 -2.65
C LEU A 155 6.53 13.04 -1.25
N GLY A 156 5.35 12.45 -1.10
CA GLY A 156 4.64 12.37 0.18
C GLY A 156 5.33 11.41 1.16
N ARG A 157 5.11 11.62 2.46
CA ARG A 157 5.77 10.86 3.54
C ARG A 157 5.53 9.34 3.44
N HIS A 158 4.36 8.92 2.95
CA HIS A 158 3.99 7.51 2.75
C HIS A 158 4.44 6.98 1.39
N ALA A 159 4.61 7.85 0.39
CA ALA A 159 5.10 7.49 -0.91
C ALA A 159 6.55 6.98 -0.89
N THR A 160 7.37 7.46 0.06
CA THR A 160 8.82 7.34 -0.01
C THR A 160 9.41 6.03 0.50
N GLN A 161 8.76 5.27 1.38
CA GLN A 161 9.46 4.12 1.98
C GLN A 161 8.94 2.73 1.56
N LEU A 162 7.66 2.51 1.47
CA LEU A 162 7.12 1.18 1.14
C LEU A 162 6.67 1.09 -0.32
N PHE A 163 5.99 2.12 -0.80
CA PHE A 163 5.40 2.10 -2.13
C PHE A 163 6.46 2.21 -3.24
N HIS A 164 7.43 3.12 -3.08
CA HIS A 164 8.54 3.25 -4.05
C HIS A 164 9.39 1.98 -4.13
N MET A 165 9.62 1.31 -3.01
CA MET A 165 10.38 0.05 -3.00
C MET A 165 9.60 -1.09 -3.66
N ARG A 166 8.30 -1.19 -3.44
CA ARG A 166 7.45 -2.28 -3.98
C ARG A 166 7.11 -2.07 -5.45
N MET A 167 6.73 -0.85 -5.82
CA MET A 167 6.41 -0.50 -7.22
C MET A 167 7.64 -0.18 -8.06
N ARG A 168 8.83 -0.13 -7.43
CA ARG A 168 10.05 0.34 -8.09
C ARG A 168 9.83 1.69 -8.79
N LEU A 169 9.15 2.63 -8.12
CA LEU A 169 8.95 3.99 -8.63
C LEU A 169 10.24 4.81 -8.47
N GLY A 170 11.32 4.34 -9.07
CA GLY A 170 12.50 5.16 -9.31
C GLY A 170 12.30 5.99 -10.58
N GLY A 171 13.12 7.00 -10.76
CA GLY A 171 13.03 7.85 -11.94
C GLY A 171 12.03 8.99 -11.80
N SER A 172 11.87 9.74 -12.90
CA SER A 172 11.05 10.94 -12.93
C SER A 172 9.65 10.69 -13.48
N ASP A 173 9.53 9.78 -14.46
CA ASP A 173 8.32 9.63 -15.25
C ASP A 173 7.86 8.17 -15.34
N HIS A 174 6.55 8.02 -15.31
CA HIS A 174 5.87 6.74 -15.41
C HIS A 174 4.68 6.87 -16.34
N THR A 175 4.39 5.82 -17.10
CA THR A 175 3.15 5.74 -17.87
C THR A 175 2.40 4.49 -17.44
N PHE A 176 1.11 4.64 -17.18
CA PHE A 176 0.21 3.59 -16.75
C PHE A 176 -0.94 3.41 -17.74
N TRP A 177 -1.38 2.17 -17.93
CA TRP A 177 -2.60 1.82 -18.64
C TRP A 177 -3.55 1.16 -17.66
N PHE A 178 -4.60 1.87 -17.28
CA PHE A 178 -5.63 1.37 -16.39
C PHE A 178 -6.77 0.79 -17.22
N ASP A 179 -7.21 -0.42 -16.93
CA ASP A 179 -8.41 -1.00 -17.52
C ASP A 179 -9.62 -0.08 -17.29
N ALA A 180 -10.32 0.28 -18.35
CA ALA A 180 -11.40 1.29 -18.29
C ALA A 180 -12.66 0.79 -17.56
N VAL A 181 -12.74 -0.52 -17.25
CA VAL A 181 -13.88 -1.13 -16.56
C VAL A 181 -13.57 -1.45 -15.10
N THR A 182 -12.35 -1.93 -14.82
CA THR A 182 -12.01 -2.46 -13.50
C THR A 182 -10.99 -1.63 -12.74
N GLY A 183 -10.30 -0.70 -13.38
CA GLY A 183 -9.27 0.13 -12.74
C GLY A 183 -7.94 -0.57 -12.48
N ILE A 184 -7.80 -1.87 -12.83
CA ILE A 184 -6.51 -2.56 -12.69
C ILE A 184 -5.47 -1.97 -13.64
N VAL A 185 -4.19 -2.02 -13.23
CA VAL A 185 -3.08 -1.60 -14.09
C VAL A 185 -2.76 -2.72 -15.06
N LEU A 186 -3.05 -2.54 -16.34
CA LEU A 186 -2.72 -3.48 -17.41
C LEU A 186 -1.27 -3.39 -17.82
N ARG A 187 -0.69 -2.20 -17.77
CA ARG A 187 0.70 -1.94 -18.11
C ARG A 187 1.25 -0.77 -17.30
N HIS A 188 2.50 -0.90 -16.88
CA HIS A 188 3.28 0.15 -16.26
C HIS A 188 4.66 0.23 -16.92
N VAL A 189 5.07 1.42 -17.30
CA VAL A 189 6.39 1.72 -17.85
C VAL A 189 7.04 2.80 -17.00
N GLY A 190 8.22 2.52 -16.44
CA GLY A 190 9.06 3.51 -15.78
C GLY A 190 10.13 4.02 -16.72
N LEU A 191 10.32 5.35 -16.79
CA LEU A 191 11.27 6.02 -17.67
C LEU A 191 12.35 6.72 -16.85
N VAL A 192 13.56 6.73 -17.37
CA VAL A 192 14.66 7.58 -16.92
C VAL A 192 15.38 8.12 -18.15
N ASP A 193 15.50 9.44 -18.24
CA ASP A 193 16.05 10.14 -19.42
C ASP A 193 15.35 9.70 -20.73
N ASP A 194 14.01 9.61 -20.70
CA ASP A 194 13.12 9.16 -21.78
C ASP A 194 13.30 7.70 -22.23
N GLU A 195 14.12 6.92 -21.52
CA GLU A 195 14.33 5.51 -21.82
C GLU A 195 13.66 4.59 -20.77
N PRO A 196 12.98 3.51 -21.18
CA PRO A 196 12.39 2.58 -20.25
C PRO A 196 13.46 1.84 -19.44
N TRP A 197 13.24 1.78 -18.12
CA TRP A 197 14.05 1.00 -17.21
C TRP A 197 13.27 -0.13 -16.55
N LEU A 198 11.94 -0.02 -16.55
CA LEU A 198 11.00 -1.01 -16.04
C LEU A 198 9.80 -1.08 -16.99
N ILE A 199 9.40 -2.29 -17.33
CA ILE A 199 8.10 -2.57 -17.97
C ILE A 199 7.46 -3.70 -17.18
N THR A 200 6.21 -3.53 -16.78
CA THR A 200 5.39 -4.60 -16.22
C THR A 200 4.06 -4.57 -16.94
N GLU A 201 3.66 -5.66 -17.55
CA GLU A 201 2.42 -5.69 -18.34
C GLU A 201 1.74 -7.06 -18.32
N PHE A 202 0.42 -7.07 -18.33
CA PHE A 202 -0.36 -8.26 -18.61
C PHE A 202 -0.29 -8.60 -20.10
N LYS A 203 0.09 -9.82 -20.42
CA LYS A 203 -0.04 -10.36 -21.77
C LYS A 203 -1.46 -10.90 -22.01
N GLU A 204 -2.01 -11.50 -20.96
CA GLU A 204 -3.40 -11.97 -20.90
C GLU A 204 -3.94 -11.69 -19.51
N VAL A 205 -5.20 -11.29 -19.42
CA VAL A 205 -5.90 -11.10 -18.15
C VAL A 205 -7.38 -11.44 -18.28
N ARG A 206 -7.88 -12.18 -17.30
CA ARG A 206 -9.30 -12.46 -17.10
C ARG A 206 -9.69 -11.99 -15.71
N VAL A 207 -10.70 -11.16 -15.62
CA VAL A 207 -11.22 -10.61 -14.37
C VAL A 207 -12.49 -11.38 -14.00
N ASN A 208 -12.59 -11.74 -12.73
CA ASN A 208 -13.70 -12.49 -12.14
C ASN A 208 -13.98 -13.87 -12.77
N PRO A 209 -12.95 -14.65 -13.23
CA PRO A 209 -13.20 -16.04 -13.61
C PRO A 209 -13.50 -16.87 -12.35
N PRO A 210 -14.28 -17.96 -12.48
CA PRO A 210 -14.43 -18.91 -11.38
C PRO A 210 -13.09 -19.58 -11.08
N LEU A 211 -12.66 -19.54 -9.81
CA LEU A 211 -11.46 -20.20 -9.31
C LEU A 211 -11.83 -21.11 -8.14
N THR A 212 -11.13 -22.22 -8.02
CA THR A 212 -11.31 -23.22 -6.96
C THR A 212 -10.15 -23.15 -5.96
N ASP A 213 -10.33 -23.68 -4.76
CA ASP A 213 -9.28 -23.72 -3.74
C ASP A 213 -8.05 -24.54 -4.19
N LEU A 214 -8.24 -25.51 -5.10
CA LEU A 214 -7.16 -26.33 -5.63
C LEU A 214 -6.12 -25.53 -6.43
N GLU A 215 -6.52 -24.40 -7.02
CA GLU A 215 -5.62 -23.55 -7.83
C GLU A 215 -4.66 -22.73 -6.95
N PHE A 216 -4.94 -22.64 -5.65
CA PHE A 216 -4.10 -21.95 -4.66
C PHE A 216 -3.30 -22.91 -3.78
N GLN A 217 -3.40 -24.22 -4.00
CA GLN A 217 -2.59 -25.17 -3.27
C GLN A 217 -1.14 -25.09 -3.71
N PHE A 218 -0.25 -24.93 -2.73
CA PHE A 218 1.18 -25.02 -2.98
C PHE A 218 1.60 -26.48 -3.18
N VAL A 219 2.32 -26.72 -4.26
CA VAL A 219 2.98 -28.00 -4.54
C VAL A 219 4.48 -27.74 -4.63
N ALA A 220 5.24 -28.32 -3.71
CA ALA A 220 6.70 -28.13 -3.72
C ALA A 220 7.28 -28.66 -5.03
N PRO A 221 8.15 -27.89 -5.71
CA PRO A 221 8.90 -28.39 -6.86
C PRO A 221 9.71 -29.64 -6.49
N PRO A 222 9.87 -30.60 -7.41
CA PRO A 222 10.56 -31.88 -7.10
C PRO A 222 11.96 -31.71 -6.53
N ASP A 223 12.69 -30.71 -7.00
CA ASP A 223 14.07 -30.40 -6.56
C ASP A 223 14.13 -29.21 -5.60
N GLY A 224 12.99 -28.72 -5.13
CA GLY A 224 12.87 -27.59 -4.23
C GLY A 224 13.01 -27.98 -2.76
N THR A 225 13.70 -27.15 -2.00
CA THR A 225 13.72 -27.23 -0.53
C THR A 225 12.75 -26.24 0.06
N VAL A 226 11.97 -26.67 1.06
CA VAL A 226 11.07 -25.80 1.83
C VAL A 226 11.61 -25.66 3.24
N GLU A 227 11.91 -24.43 3.66
CA GLU A 227 12.34 -24.14 5.04
C GLU A 227 11.26 -23.33 5.79
N ARG A 228 11.19 -23.47 7.11
CA ARG A 228 10.31 -22.65 7.94
C ARG A 228 10.84 -21.22 8.01
N GLN A 229 9.94 -20.25 8.20
CA GLN A 229 10.28 -18.83 8.36
C GLN A 229 11.35 -18.58 9.42
N VAL A 230 11.21 -19.24 10.58
CA VAL A 230 12.15 -19.07 11.69
C VAL A 230 13.54 -19.55 11.33
N ASP A 231 13.66 -20.70 10.65
CA ASP A 231 14.95 -21.27 10.22
C ASP A 231 15.63 -20.33 9.20
N HIS A 232 14.83 -19.77 8.26
CA HIS A 232 15.30 -18.77 7.32
C HIS A 232 15.83 -17.51 8.03
N LEU A 233 15.08 -16.97 8.99
CA LEU A 233 15.47 -15.76 9.73
C LEU A 233 16.74 -16.00 10.56
N VAL A 234 16.85 -17.14 11.25
CA VAL A 234 18.05 -17.51 12.02
C VAL A 234 19.26 -17.58 11.10
N ARG A 235 19.15 -18.27 9.97
CA ARG A 235 20.22 -18.37 8.96
C ARG A 235 20.61 -16.99 8.42
N MET A 236 19.63 -16.12 8.13
CA MET A 236 19.90 -14.75 7.67
C MET A 236 20.56 -13.88 8.74
N ALA A 237 20.17 -14.06 10.00
CA ALA A 237 20.78 -13.37 11.13
C ALA A 237 22.25 -13.77 11.29
N GLU A 238 22.54 -15.07 11.27
CA GLU A 238 23.91 -15.61 11.36
C GLU A 238 24.79 -15.12 10.19
N LEU A 239 24.30 -15.15 8.95
CA LEU A 239 25.01 -14.64 7.79
C LEU A 239 25.35 -13.13 7.89
N ARG A 240 24.55 -12.38 8.61
CA ARG A 240 24.74 -10.93 8.85
C ARG A 240 25.52 -10.62 10.13
N GLY A 241 25.94 -11.64 10.86
CA GLY A 241 26.66 -11.50 12.14
C GLY A 241 25.79 -10.92 13.26
N VAL A 242 24.47 -11.13 13.21
CA VAL A 242 23.56 -10.75 14.31
C VAL A 242 23.80 -11.68 15.50
N ASP A 243 24.04 -11.12 16.68
CA ASP A 243 24.14 -11.89 17.90
C ASP A 243 22.74 -12.35 18.36
N LEU A 244 22.50 -13.65 18.30
CA LEU A 244 21.26 -14.28 18.77
C LEU A 244 21.40 -14.88 20.17
N THR A 245 22.42 -14.52 20.94
CA THR A 245 22.59 -15.00 22.32
C THR A 245 21.41 -14.54 23.19
N GLY A 246 20.72 -15.51 23.79
CA GLY A 246 19.54 -15.25 24.64
C GLY A 246 18.24 -14.98 23.87
N VAL A 247 18.26 -15.04 22.53
CA VAL A 247 17.06 -14.95 21.70
C VAL A 247 16.45 -16.34 21.54
N ASP A 248 15.15 -16.46 21.72
CA ASP A 248 14.43 -17.69 21.39
C ASP A 248 14.43 -17.88 19.86
N ARG A 249 15.18 -18.91 19.41
CA ARG A 249 15.37 -19.20 17.99
C ARG A 249 14.16 -19.88 17.32
N GLU A 250 13.17 -20.30 18.09
CA GLU A 250 11.89 -20.82 17.59
C GLU A 250 10.83 -19.72 17.50
N ASP A 251 11.07 -18.54 18.07
CA ASP A 251 10.18 -17.39 18.02
C ASP A 251 10.55 -16.45 16.87
N VAL A 252 9.72 -16.44 15.82
CA VAL A 252 9.85 -15.56 14.64
C VAL A 252 9.97 -14.09 15.04
N GLN A 253 9.16 -13.63 16.01
CA GLN A 253 9.15 -12.22 16.42
C GLN A 253 10.42 -11.85 17.19
N ALA A 254 10.91 -12.75 18.04
CA ALA A 254 12.14 -12.51 18.78
C ALA A 254 13.35 -12.41 17.85
N VAL A 255 13.45 -13.31 16.87
CA VAL A 255 14.54 -13.29 15.87
C VAL A 255 14.43 -12.05 14.97
N GLN A 256 13.23 -11.67 14.51
CA GLN A 256 13.02 -10.45 13.74
C GLN A 256 13.40 -9.20 14.53
N ALA A 257 13.03 -9.10 15.81
CA ALA A 257 13.39 -7.99 16.67
C ALA A 257 14.92 -7.86 16.82
N ALA A 258 15.65 -8.97 16.97
CA ALA A 258 17.11 -8.96 17.01
C ALA A 258 17.71 -8.42 15.69
N ILE A 259 17.23 -8.88 14.54
CA ILE A 259 17.65 -8.40 13.22
C ILE A 259 17.37 -6.90 13.08
N HIS A 260 16.15 -6.45 13.41
CA HIS A 260 15.76 -5.03 13.33
C HIS A 260 16.56 -4.13 14.25
N SER A 261 16.99 -4.64 15.41
CA SER A 261 17.82 -3.85 16.35
C SER A 261 19.16 -3.41 15.75
N MET A 262 19.73 -4.22 14.85
CA MET A 262 20.95 -3.87 14.10
C MET A 262 20.68 -2.91 12.93
N MET A 263 19.46 -2.96 12.36
CA MET A 263 19.11 -2.23 11.14
C MET A 263 18.43 -0.88 11.43
N ARG A 264 18.57 -0.31 12.65
CA ARG A 264 17.94 0.98 12.96
C ARG A 264 18.37 2.04 11.95
N PRO A 265 17.47 2.55 11.10
CA PRO A 265 17.81 3.61 10.17
C PRO A 265 18.16 4.88 10.96
N ASN A 266 19.19 5.59 10.52
CA ASN A 266 19.48 6.92 11.06
C ASN A 266 18.23 7.81 10.88
N PRO A 267 17.89 8.64 11.88
CA PRO A 267 16.77 9.55 11.73
C PRO A 267 16.99 10.45 10.51
N PRO A 268 15.94 10.76 9.74
CA PRO A 268 16.06 11.57 8.54
C PRO A 268 16.68 12.93 8.87
N SER A 269 17.55 13.45 7.99
CA SER A 269 18.17 14.75 8.14
C SER A 269 17.12 15.88 8.27
N PRO A 270 17.45 17.02 8.87
CA PRO A 270 16.53 18.17 8.92
C PRO A 270 16.02 18.60 7.54
N GLU A 271 16.87 18.51 6.51
CA GLU A 271 16.52 18.83 5.12
C GLU A 271 15.55 17.80 4.53
N ALA A 272 15.76 16.51 4.80
CA ALA A 272 14.83 15.45 4.40
C ALA A 272 13.45 15.63 5.06
N ARG A 273 13.41 16.04 6.33
CA ARG A 273 12.15 16.37 7.02
C ARG A 273 11.45 17.58 6.41
N LEU A 274 12.20 18.61 6.02
CA LEU A 274 11.64 19.81 5.37
C LEU A 274 11.09 19.46 3.97
N ALA A 275 11.84 18.68 3.18
CA ALA A 275 11.36 18.19 1.87
C ALA A 275 10.10 17.33 2.00
N MET A 276 10.03 16.45 3.00
CA MET A 276 8.82 15.66 3.32
C MET A 276 7.65 16.56 3.71
N GLN A 277 7.89 17.64 4.47
CA GLN A 277 6.83 18.60 4.79
C GLN A 277 6.32 19.35 3.55
N GLN A 278 7.21 19.79 2.68
CA GLN A 278 6.82 20.48 1.44
C GLN A 278 6.04 19.56 0.49
N ALA A 279 6.38 18.28 0.44
CA ALA A 279 5.70 17.29 -0.38
C ALA A 279 4.24 17.02 0.05
N LYS A 280 3.88 17.29 1.31
CA LYS A 280 2.50 17.15 1.81
C LYS A 280 1.46 17.94 1.02
N HIS A 281 1.85 19.03 0.36
CA HIS A 281 0.95 19.96 -0.31
C HIS A 281 0.77 19.69 -1.80
N ILE A 282 1.36 18.62 -2.33
CA ILE A 282 1.23 18.29 -3.75
C ILE A 282 -0.14 17.63 -3.99
N PRO A 283 -1.03 18.22 -4.81
CA PRO A 283 -2.34 17.66 -5.08
C PRO A 283 -2.25 16.41 -5.97
N ILE A 284 -3.14 15.45 -5.75
CA ILE A 284 -3.31 14.27 -6.61
C ILE A 284 -4.36 14.55 -7.67
N GLY A 285 -5.49 15.13 -7.26
CA GLY A 285 -6.65 15.41 -8.11
C GLY A 285 -6.99 16.90 -8.16
N ASP A 286 -8.24 17.19 -8.47
CA ASP A 286 -8.75 18.54 -8.49
C ASP A 286 -8.85 19.11 -7.07
N LEU A 287 -8.46 20.36 -6.90
CA LEU A 287 -8.44 21.02 -5.62
C LEU A 287 -9.79 21.66 -5.30
N PRO A 288 -10.19 21.72 -4.00
CA PRO A 288 -11.27 22.59 -3.57
C PRO A 288 -10.93 24.06 -3.82
N GLU A 289 -11.95 24.91 -3.91
CA GLU A 289 -11.79 26.35 -4.16
C GLU A 289 -10.91 27.01 -3.09
N ASP A 290 -11.10 26.63 -1.82
CA ASP A 290 -10.24 27.04 -0.70
C ASP A 290 -9.58 25.81 -0.06
N VAL A 291 -8.36 25.53 -0.49
CA VAL A 291 -7.55 24.40 -0.02
C VAL A 291 -7.18 24.53 1.46
N VAL A 292 -6.94 25.77 1.92
CA VAL A 292 -6.52 26.00 3.32
C VAL A 292 -7.68 25.71 4.25
N ALA A 293 -8.84 26.31 4.00
CA ALA A 293 -10.04 26.09 4.80
C ALA A 293 -10.49 24.61 4.76
N ALA A 294 -10.36 23.95 3.59
CA ALA A 294 -10.67 22.54 3.46
C ALA A 294 -9.76 21.68 4.34
N ARG A 295 -8.44 21.93 4.34
CA ARG A 295 -7.48 21.23 5.21
C ARG A 295 -7.77 21.43 6.69
N GLU A 296 -7.97 22.66 7.12
CA GLU A 296 -8.31 23.01 8.50
C GLU A 296 -9.60 22.31 8.95
N SER A 297 -10.62 22.26 8.07
CA SER A 297 -11.89 21.59 8.36
C SER A 297 -11.73 20.06 8.46
N ILE A 298 -10.89 19.44 7.61
CA ILE A 298 -10.59 18.00 7.68
C ILE A 298 -9.81 17.68 8.96
N GLU A 299 -8.76 18.45 9.26
CA GLU A 299 -7.96 18.28 10.48
C GLU A 299 -8.84 18.44 11.73
N TYR A 300 -9.75 19.40 11.73
CA TYR A 300 -10.73 19.58 12.79
C TYR A 300 -11.59 18.32 12.95
N ALA A 301 -12.17 17.80 11.87
CA ALA A 301 -13.06 16.64 11.95
C ALA A 301 -12.35 15.41 12.53
N PHE A 302 -11.10 15.15 12.14
CA PHE A 302 -10.32 14.02 12.66
C PHE A 302 -9.93 14.23 14.13
N ASN A 303 -9.44 15.40 14.49
CA ASN A 303 -9.05 15.73 15.87
C ASN A 303 -10.24 15.70 16.84
N HIS A 304 -11.45 15.94 16.34
CA HIS A 304 -12.69 16.02 17.11
C HIS A 304 -13.64 14.87 16.79
N LEU A 305 -13.10 13.68 16.41
CA LEU A 305 -13.90 12.51 16.11
C LEU A 305 -14.92 12.17 17.21
N GLY A 306 -14.56 12.35 18.48
CA GLY A 306 -15.40 12.02 19.64
C GLY A 306 -16.52 13.01 19.93
N GLU A 307 -16.69 14.08 19.17
CA GLU A 307 -17.81 15.02 19.34
C GLU A 307 -19.14 14.36 19.01
N ILE A 308 -20.09 14.49 19.93
CA ILE A 308 -21.40 13.86 19.88
C ILE A 308 -22.50 14.95 19.87
N ASP A 309 -23.58 14.72 19.14
CA ASP A 309 -24.74 15.60 19.11
C ASP A 309 -25.53 15.58 20.44
N GLU A 310 -26.53 16.43 20.55
CA GLU A 310 -27.41 16.51 21.75
C GLU A 310 -28.14 15.20 22.04
N SER A 311 -28.34 14.32 21.06
CA SER A 311 -28.96 13.00 21.24
C SER A 311 -28.06 11.99 21.97
N GLY A 312 -26.75 12.23 21.98
CA GLY A 312 -25.78 11.34 22.62
C GLY A 312 -25.41 10.10 21.78
N VAL A 313 -25.90 9.99 20.54
CA VAL A 313 -25.69 8.79 19.70
C VAL A 313 -24.96 9.06 18.36
N THR A 314 -24.93 10.32 17.90
CA THR A 314 -24.39 10.69 16.59
C THR A 314 -23.03 11.35 16.73
N LEU A 315 -22.02 10.82 16.03
CA LEU A 315 -20.72 11.50 15.84
C LEU A 315 -20.87 12.60 14.79
N VAL A 316 -20.79 13.86 15.21
CA VAL A 316 -21.10 15.02 14.35
C VAL A 316 -20.08 15.29 13.26
N ASN A 317 -18.85 14.74 13.38
CA ASN A 317 -17.76 14.89 12.43
C ASN A 317 -17.61 13.68 11.49
N VAL A 318 -18.57 12.75 11.51
CA VAL A 318 -18.59 11.54 10.68
C VAL A 318 -19.80 11.55 9.75
N GLN A 319 -19.60 11.28 8.47
CA GLN A 319 -20.67 11.08 7.51
C GLN A 319 -21.49 9.85 7.94
N GLY A 320 -22.80 10.01 8.09
CA GLY A 320 -23.63 8.92 8.60
C GLY A 320 -23.23 8.44 10.01
N GLY A 321 -22.70 9.34 10.85
CA GLY A 321 -22.17 9.03 12.18
C GLY A 321 -23.22 8.67 13.23
N ARG A 322 -24.49 8.47 12.82
CA ARG A 322 -25.58 8.02 13.68
C ARG A 322 -25.24 6.63 14.25
N ASP A 323 -25.55 6.43 15.51
CA ASP A 323 -25.34 5.18 16.26
C ASP A 323 -23.87 4.74 16.41
N LEU A 324 -22.89 5.57 16.00
CA LEU A 324 -21.47 5.27 16.13
C LEU A 324 -20.83 5.67 17.47
N ALA A 325 -21.48 6.52 18.27
CA ALA A 325 -20.94 6.99 19.55
C ALA A 325 -20.72 5.84 20.55
N GLY A 326 -21.68 4.90 20.63
CA GLY A 326 -21.55 3.71 21.47
C GLY A 326 -20.41 2.77 21.05
N PRO A 327 -20.35 2.34 19.79
CA PRO A 327 -19.22 1.58 19.24
C PRO A 327 -17.87 2.26 19.45
N LEU A 328 -17.74 3.56 19.22
CA LEU A 328 -16.50 4.30 19.46
C LEU A 328 -16.08 4.26 20.94
N SER A 329 -17.01 4.50 21.86
CA SER A 329 -16.77 4.40 23.29
C SER A 329 -16.36 2.99 23.72
N ALA A 330 -16.96 1.95 23.14
CA ALA A 330 -16.58 0.56 23.39
C ALA A 330 -15.18 0.23 22.88
N ALA A 331 -14.79 0.75 21.70
CA ALA A 331 -13.45 0.59 21.14
C ALA A 331 -12.39 1.28 22.01
N GLN A 332 -12.65 2.52 22.44
CA GLN A 332 -11.73 3.27 23.32
C GLN A 332 -11.42 2.52 24.61
N LYS A 333 -12.43 1.88 25.24
CA LYS A 333 -12.24 1.08 26.46
C LYS A 333 -11.36 -0.16 26.27
N ARG A 334 -11.18 -0.63 25.04
CA ARG A 334 -10.32 -1.78 24.72
C ARG A 334 -8.86 -1.39 24.46
N VAL A 335 -8.59 -0.11 24.20
CA VAL A 335 -7.22 0.38 23.98
C VAL A 335 -6.55 0.56 25.35
N PRO A 336 -5.41 -0.11 25.62
CA PRO A 336 -4.69 0.04 26.88
C PRO A 336 -4.32 1.51 27.12
N GLY A 337 -4.64 2.03 28.30
CA GLY A 337 -4.35 3.40 28.72
C GLY A 337 -5.32 4.47 28.21
N ALA A 338 -6.30 4.15 27.38
CA ALA A 338 -7.31 5.09 26.88
C ALA A 338 -8.50 5.30 27.87
N ALA A 339 -8.55 4.57 28.98
CA ALA A 339 -9.66 4.65 29.93
C ALA A 339 -9.81 6.04 30.56
N ASP A 340 -8.70 6.75 30.77
CA ASP A 340 -8.65 8.05 31.44
C ASP A 340 -8.48 9.24 30.48
N ARG A 341 -8.17 8.99 29.22
CA ARG A 341 -8.02 10.03 28.19
C ARG A 341 -8.49 9.49 26.84
N PRO A 342 -9.36 10.22 26.15
CA PRO A 342 -9.82 9.80 24.82
C PRO A 342 -8.63 9.73 23.85
N ALA A 343 -8.64 8.71 22.99
CA ALA A 343 -7.73 8.64 21.87
C ALA A 343 -8.09 9.77 20.87
N SER A 344 -7.09 10.44 20.34
CA SER A 344 -7.23 11.45 19.29
C SER A 344 -6.66 10.93 17.97
N LEU A 345 -7.26 11.35 16.85
CA LEU A 345 -6.73 11.10 15.53
C LEU A 345 -5.90 12.31 15.09
N ILE A 346 -4.62 12.07 14.83
CA ILE A 346 -3.72 13.13 14.37
C ILE A 346 -3.52 12.97 12.87
N VAL A 347 -3.90 13.98 12.10
CA VAL A 347 -3.73 13.98 10.64
C VAL A 347 -2.25 14.14 10.29
N ASP A 348 -1.74 13.19 9.54
CA ASP A 348 -0.35 13.18 9.08
C ASP A 348 -0.21 13.80 7.68
N ASP A 349 -1.16 13.52 6.75
CA ASP A 349 -1.18 14.08 5.39
C ASP A 349 -2.61 14.10 4.83
N ILE A 350 -2.90 15.02 3.89
CA ILE A 350 -4.17 15.15 3.19
C ILE A 350 -3.89 15.31 1.70
N LYS A 351 -4.52 14.48 0.87
CA LYS A 351 -4.47 14.58 -0.58
C LYS A 351 -5.88 14.66 -1.16
N PHE A 352 -6.19 15.74 -1.83
CA PHE A 352 -7.49 15.90 -2.48
C PHE A 352 -7.55 15.04 -3.75
N LEU A 353 -8.60 14.22 -3.84
CA LEU A 353 -8.97 13.47 -5.04
C LEU A 353 -9.88 14.32 -5.93
N ARG A 354 -10.80 15.05 -5.29
CA ARG A 354 -11.79 15.94 -5.89
C ARG A 354 -12.01 17.14 -4.98
N PRO A 355 -12.71 18.19 -5.46
CA PRO A 355 -13.04 19.34 -4.63
C PRO A 355 -13.85 19.01 -3.36
N ASP A 356 -14.50 17.86 -3.34
CA ASP A 356 -15.38 17.38 -2.27
C ASP A 356 -14.90 16.07 -1.61
N GLN A 357 -13.73 15.55 -1.98
CA GLN A 357 -13.22 14.29 -1.46
C GLN A 357 -11.70 14.31 -1.27
N ALA A 358 -11.22 13.79 -0.14
CA ALA A 358 -9.80 13.67 0.18
C ALA A 358 -9.44 12.33 0.81
N VAL A 359 -8.26 11.83 0.50
CA VAL A 359 -7.57 10.78 1.27
C VAL A 359 -6.80 11.45 2.39
N VAL A 360 -6.90 10.87 3.58
CA VAL A 360 -6.31 11.39 4.81
C VAL A 360 -5.48 10.30 5.45
N TRP A 361 -4.19 10.55 5.64
CA TRP A 361 -3.36 9.69 6.48
C TRP A 361 -3.36 10.22 7.89
N PHE A 362 -3.61 9.33 8.84
CA PHE A 362 -3.71 9.70 10.24
C PHE A 362 -3.09 8.66 11.16
N SER A 363 -2.76 9.08 12.36
CA SER A 363 -2.25 8.25 13.44
C SER A 363 -3.18 8.37 14.64
N VAL A 364 -3.30 7.31 15.42
CA VAL A 364 -3.98 7.36 16.72
C VAL A 364 -2.97 7.74 17.79
N GLU A 365 -3.31 8.74 18.58
CA GLU A 365 -2.53 9.18 19.73
C GLU A 365 -3.29 8.89 21.03
N VAL A 366 -2.60 8.27 21.99
CA VAL A 366 -3.13 7.97 23.32
C VAL A 366 -2.14 8.53 24.33
N ASN A 367 -2.59 9.41 25.21
CA ASN A 367 -1.75 10.07 26.22
C ASN A 367 -0.53 10.86 25.66
N GLY A 368 -0.64 11.41 24.45
CA GLY A 368 0.45 12.12 23.79
C GLY A 368 1.47 11.21 23.10
N GLU A 369 1.25 9.91 23.11
CA GLU A 369 2.09 8.93 22.41
C GLU A 369 1.32 8.31 21.23
N ARG A 370 1.98 8.21 20.07
CA ARG A 370 1.40 7.57 18.90
C ARG A 370 1.32 6.07 19.10
N PHE A 371 0.13 5.51 18.86
CA PHE A 371 -0.10 4.09 18.98
C PHE A 371 0.49 3.36 17.75
N PRO A 372 1.55 2.53 17.91
CA PRO A 372 2.35 2.02 16.78
C PRO A 372 1.54 1.25 15.75
N MET A 373 0.55 0.46 16.18
CA MET A 373 -0.25 -0.42 15.29
C MET A 373 -1.23 0.33 14.38
N VAL A 374 -1.53 1.60 14.67
CA VAL A 374 -2.44 2.44 13.88
C VAL A 374 -1.78 3.74 13.45
N ASN A 375 -0.47 3.69 13.27
CA ASN A 375 0.32 4.83 12.84
C ASN A 375 0.30 4.92 11.30
N GLY A 376 -0.09 6.09 10.78
CA GLY A 376 -0.15 6.35 9.33
C GLY A 376 -1.22 5.57 8.60
N ARG A 377 -2.35 5.27 9.25
CA ARG A 377 -3.52 4.68 8.60
C ARG A 377 -4.12 5.63 7.59
N GLU A 378 -4.69 5.01 6.58
CA GLU A 378 -5.44 5.70 5.54
C GLU A 378 -6.92 5.76 5.90
N GLY A 379 -7.53 6.88 5.61
CA GLY A 379 -8.95 7.10 5.69
C GLY A 379 -9.38 8.17 4.69
N ARG A 380 -10.65 8.55 4.74
CA ARG A 380 -11.23 9.50 3.82
C ARG A 380 -12.00 10.60 4.51
N ALA A 381 -12.00 11.77 3.87
CA ALA A 381 -12.87 12.87 4.19
C ALA A 381 -13.72 13.23 2.98
N VAL A 382 -14.99 13.53 3.23
CA VAL A 382 -15.96 13.95 2.21
C VAL A 382 -16.61 15.26 2.61
N LYS A 383 -16.86 16.13 1.63
CA LYS A 383 -17.56 17.39 1.86
C LYS A 383 -19.07 17.17 1.74
N VAL A 384 -19.80 17.44 2.82
CA VAL A 384 -21.26 17.36 2.87
C VAL A 384 -21.80 18.76 3.18
N GLY A 385 -22.41 19.40 2.20
CA GLY A 385 -22.75 20.83 2.27
C GLY A 385 -21.47 21.68 2.37
N GLU A 386 -21.35 22.48 3.44
CA GLU A 386 -20.17 23.32 3.67
C GLU A 386 -19.11 22.69 4.60
N ARG A 387 -19.35 21.48 5.11
CA ARG A 387 -18.49 20.83 6.11
C ARG A 387 -17.77 19.64 5.53
N TRP A 388 -16.50 19.47 5.93
CA TRP A 388 -15.79 18.24 5.73
C TRP A 388 -16.03 17.28 6.89
N LEU A 389 -16.37 16.03 6.57
CA LEU A 389 -16.66 14.95 7.51
C LEU A 389 -15.76 13.76 7.22
N ILE A 390 -15.48 12.98 8.24
CA ILE A 390 -14.81 11.67 8.09
C ILE A 390 -15.82 10.72 7.43
N GLU A 391 -15.38 9.98 6.42
CA GLU A 391 -16.23 8.97 5.79
C GLU A 391 -16.56 7.84 6.77
N HIS A 392 -17.81 7.35 6.75
CA HIS A 392 -18.28 6.29 7.63
C HIS A 392 -17.39 5.04 7.58
N ALA A 393 -16.98 4.59 6.38
CA ALA A 393 -16.13 3.42 6.18
C ALA A 393 -14.78 3.55 6.91
N THR A 394 -14.18 4.75 6.96
CA THR A 394 -12.94 5.01 7.71
C THR A 394 -13.10 4.69 9.19
N ILE A 395 -14.23 5.06 9.77
CA ILE A 395 -14.49 4.80 11.20
C ILE A 395 -14.88 3.35 11.43
N ALA A 396 -15.64 2.73 10.53
CA ALA A 396 -15.97 1.31 10.61
C ALA A 396 -14.72 0.43 10.60
N ASP A 397 -13.74 0.73 9.73
CA ASP A 397 -12.46 0.04 9.67
C ASP A 397 -11.64 0.24 10.96
N LEU A 398 -11.59 1.46 11.47
CA LEU A 398 -10.90 1.76 12.73
C LEU A 398 -11.51 0.98 13.91
N LEU A 399 -12.83 0.93 14.00
CA LEU A 399 -13.57 0.20 15.02
C LEU A 399 -13.41 -1.32 14.85
N GLY A 400 -13.41 -1.81 13.61
CA GLY A 400 -13.13 -3.21 13.26
C GLY A 400 -11.75 -3.67 13.74
N PHE A 401 -10.73 -2.81 13.60
CA PHE A 401 -9.40 -3.07 14.15
C PHE A 401 -9.39 -3.19 15.68
N ALA A 402 -10.24 -2.45 16.38
CA ALA A 402 -10.46 -2.59 17.83
C ALA A 402 -11.39 -3.77 18.19
N GLY A 403 -11.78 -4.60 17.22
CA GLY A 403 -12.66 -5.74 17.41
C GLY A 403 -14.14 -5.35 17.64
N VAL A 404 -14.56 -4.17 17.20
CA VAL A 404 -15.94 -3.69 17.29
C VAL A 404 -16.57 -3.75 15.90
N ILE A 405 -17.62 -4.55 15.74
CA ILE A 405 -18.37 -4.66 14.48
C ILE A 405 -19.35 -3.50 14.42
N VAL A 406 -19.32 -2.76 13.32
CA VAL A 406 -20.28 -1.69 13.02
C VAL A 406 -21.20 -2.19 11.91
N PRO A 407 -22.53 -2.09 12.03
CA PRO A 407 -23.44 -2.38 10.94
C PRO A 407 -23.18 -1.45 9.75
N SER A 408 -23.41 -1.96 8.54
CA SER A 408 -23.41 -1.11 7.36
C SER A 408 -24.51 -0.05 7.46
N PRO A 409 -24.27 1.18 6.99
CA PRO A 409 -25.32 2.20 6.98
C PRO A 409 -26.52 1.83 6.09
N ASP A 410 -26.39 0.78 5.27
CA ASP A 410 -27.43 0.28 4.36
C ASP A 410 -28.19 -0.94 4.94
N ASP A 411 -27.81 -1.43 6.12
CA ASP A 411 -28.53 -2.47 6.86
C ASP A 411 -29.63 -1.83 7.76
#